data_728aa39039bedbfa64858a57b65edddc
#
_entry.id   728aa39039bedbfa64858a57b65edddc
#
_cell.length_a   1.000
_cell.length_b   1.000
_cell.length_c   1.000
_cell.angle_alpha   90.00
_cell.angle_beta   90.00
_cell.angle_gamma   90.00
#
_symmetry.space_group_name_H-M   'P 1'
#
loop_
_entity.id
_entity.type
_entity.pdbx_description
1 polymer ?
#
loop_
_entity_poly.entity_id
_entity_poly.type
_entity_poly.pdbx_seq_one_letter_code
_entity_poly.pdbx_strand_id
1 'polypeptide(L)'
;MAPIARLLGISTDTLLSYREELTKQEIANISNEIGKRLMKEPYEDVFRSAMQKIQEYPNCGNLAFVLAQILDSYFGIEDVRGKEQYKKEILAIYDRALESEEEEIRQGAIIALYNECLRTEQYELAQSYLDRIPKKWINLDSLQAMLYRKAGKRQEAYELLERILFQSCSEINVCFQGLYLLEMEKNDVARAEKLMEKAEEISRILEMSDYMILSPRFNMALDRKDKEECLILLEQQIASIETIDSFKKADLYRHMQFAETSDRSMVKAMLRKALENDEEIGFLRDDERFQKLIKRLS
;
A
#
# COMPACT_ATOMS: atom_id res chain seq x y z
N MET A 1 -34.86 -26.81 9.59
CA MET A 1 -34.37 -26.44 8.25
C MET A 1 -35.40 -26.71 7.15
N ALA A 2 -35.87 -27.93 6.90
CA ALA A 2 -36.87 -28.21 5.86
C ALA A 2 -38.17 -27.38 5.91
N PRO A 3 -38.76 -27.05 7.09
CA PRO A 3 -39.91 -26.16 7.17
C PRO A 3 -39.62 -24.72 6.72
N ILE A 4 -38.42 -24.22 7.01
CA ILE A 4 -37.99 -22.86 6.62
C ILE A 4 -37.76 -22.79 5.12
N ALA A 5 -37.07 -23.78 4.52
CA ALA A 5 -36.87 -23.87 3.08
C ALA A 5 -38.22 -23.89 2.34
N ARG A 6 -39.19 -24.65 2.86
CA ARG A 6 -40.54 -24.74 2.31
C ARG A 6 -41.31 -23.41 2.41
N LEU A 7 -41.15 -22.68 3.53
CA LEU A 7 -41.74 -21.35 3.72
C LEU A 7 -41.15 -20.31 2.73
N LEU A 8 -39.87 -20.42 2.46
CA LEU A 8 -39.15 -19.51 1.54
C LEU A 8 -39.24 -19.93 0.06
N GLY A 9 -39.87 -21.09 -0.22
CA GLY A 9 -40.03 -21.61 -1.59
C GLY A 9 -38.70 -22.03 -2.27
N ILE A 10 -37.66 -22.38 -1.46
CA ILE A 10 -36.34 -22.80 -1.95
C ILE A 10 -36.02 -24.23 -1.51
N SER A 11 -35.04 -24.89 -2.11
CA SER A 11 -34.56 -26.20 -1.67
C SER A 11 -33.81 -26.11 -0.33
N THR A 12 -33.76 -27.22 0.43
CA THR A 12 -32.90 -27.29 1.62
C THR A 12 -31.42 -27.10 1.25
N ASP A 13 -31.00 -27.56 0.08
CA ASP A 13 -29.62 -27.37 -0.42
C ASP A 13 -29.34 -25.92 -0.74
N THR A 14 -30.31 -25.19 -1.29
CA THR A 14 -30.20 -23.74 -1.50
C THR A 14 -30.17 -22.98 -0.18
N LEU A 15 -30.94 -23.41 0.81
CA LEU A 15 -30.91 -22.82 2.16
C LEU A 15 -29.61 -23.12 2.91
N LEU A 16 -29.00 -24.29 2.64
CA LEU A 16 -27.75 -24.72 3.25
C LEU A 16 -26.50 -24.36 2.40
N SER A 17 -26.68 -23.99 1.12
CA SER A 17 -25.60 -23.53 0.24
C SER A 17 -25.23 -22.07 0.47
N TYR A 18 -25.52 -21.55 1.67
CA TYR A 18 -24.96 -20.28 2.11
C TYR A 18 -23.44 -20.39 2.10
N ARG A 19 -22.82 -19.72 1.13
CA ARG A 19 -21.36 -19.57 1.12
C ARG A 19 -21.01 -18.58 2.21
N GLU A 20 -20.43 -19.06 3.28
CA GLU A 20 -19.97 -18.23 4.39
C GLU A 20 -18.80 -17.34 3.95
N GLU A 21 -18.07 -17.75 2.92
CA GLU A 21 -16.86 -17.06 2.43
C GLU A 21 -16.93 -16.78 0.94
N LEU A 22 -16.44 -15.61 0.57
CA LEU A 22 -16.20 -15.22 -0.81
C LEU A 22 -14.87 -15.80 -1.30
N THR A 23 -14.80 -16.11 -2.59
CA THR A 23 -13.53 -16.45 -3.24
C THR A 23 -12.60 -15.23 -3.28
N LYS A 24 -11.30 -15.46 -3.38
CA LYS A 24 -10.31 -14.37 -3.54
C LYS A 24 -10.64 -13.45 -4.72
N GLN A 25 -11.17 -14.01 -5.82
CA GLN A 25 -11.57 -13.24 -7.00
C GLN A 25 -12.79 -12.35 -6.72
N GLU A 26 -13.78 -12.84 -5.99
CA GLU A 26 -14.97 -12.06 -5.61
C GLU A 26 -14.57 -10.91 -4.67
N ILE A 27 -13.70 -11.17 -3.69
CA ILE A 27 -13.15 -10.13 -2.82
C ILE A 27 -12.39 -9.08 -3.63
N ALA A 28 -11.53 -9.50 -4.55
CA ALA A 28 -10.79 -8.59 -5.41
C ALA A 28 -11.72 -7.70 -6.27
N ASN A 29 -12.81 -8.28 -6.81
CA ASN A 29 -13.78 -7.53 -7.60
C ASN A 29 -14.50 -6.47 -6.75
N ILE A 30 -14.97 -6.83 -5.56
CA ILE A 30 -15.62 -5.90 -4.62
C ILE A 30 -14.64 -4.80 -4.21
N SER A 31 -13.40 -5.16 -3.88
CA SER A 31 -12.36 -4.24 -3.47
C SER A 31 -12.01 -3.24 -4.56
N ASN A 32 -11.88 -3.70 -5.80
CA ASN A 32 -11.63 -2.84 -6.96
C ASN A 32 -12.79 -1.89 -7.24
N GLU A 33 -14.04 -2.35 -7.05
CA GLU A 33 -15.22 -1.50 -7.19
C GLU A 33 -15.20 -0.38 -6.15
N ILE A 34 -15.01 -0.71 -4.87
CA ILE A 34 -14.93 0.25 -3.77
C ILE A 34 -13.80 1.25 -4.01
N GLY A 35 -12.59 0.79 -4.39
CA GLY A 35 -11.46 1.66 -4.69
C GLY A 35 -11.74 2.64 -5.84
N LYS A 36 -12.39 2.19 -6.92
CA LYS A 36 -12.80 3.08 -8.04
C LYS A 36 -13.84 4.11 -7.63
N ARG A 37 -14.76 3.73 -6.75
CA ARG A 37 -15.81 4.62 -6.26
C ARG A 37 -15.25 5.70 -5.35
N LEU A 38 -14.28 5.39 -4.50
CA LEU A 38 -13.58 6.37 -3.65
C LEU A 38 -12.96 7.52 -4.47
N MET A 39 -12.56 7.26 -5.71
CA MET A 39 -12.01 8.31 -6.58
C MET A 39 -13.06 9.23 -7.20
N LYS A 40 -14.37 8.89 -7.13
CA LYS A 40 -15.43 9.56 -7.88
C LYS A 40 -16.62 10.01 -7.04
N GLU A 41 -16.82 9.37 -5.89
CA GLU A 41 -18.00 9.55 -5.05
C GLU A 41 -17.59 10.08 -3.67
N PRO A 42 -18.49 10.73 -2.93
CA PRO A 42 -18.24 11.15 -1.56
C PRO A 42 -17.85 9.95 -0.67
N TYR A 43 -16.82 10.14 0.16
CA TYR A 43 -16.31 9.08 1.05
C TYR A 43 -17.42 8.43 1.90
N GLU A 44 -18.33 9.24 2.47
CA GLU A 44 -19.43 8.75 3.30
C GLU A 44 -20.30 7.71 2.60
N ASP A 45 -20.64 7.94 1.32
CA ASP A 45 -21.50 7.03 0.56
C ASP A 45 -20.78 5.72 0.25
N VAL A 46 -19.50 5.80 -0.09
CA VAL A 46 -18.67 4.63 -0.35
C VAL A 46 -18.41 3.84 0.93
N PHE A 47 -18.12 4.53 2.03
CA PHE A 47 -17.97 3.91 3.36
C PHE A 47 -19.22 3.13 3.74
N ARG A 48 -20.41 3.74 3.64
CA ARG A 48 -21.69 3.08 3.93
C ARG A 48 -21.89 1.84 3.06
N SER A 49 -21.56 1.92 1.77
CA SER A 49 -21.66 0.78 0.85
C SER A 49 -20.68 -0.34 1.23
N ALA A 50 -19.45 -0.01 1.61
CA ALA A 50 -18.46 -1.00 2.05
C ALA A 50 -18.89 -1.68 3.35
N MET A 51 -19.40 -0.92 4.33
CA MET A 51 -19.94 -1.48 5.58
C MET A 51 -21.16 -2.37 5.35
N GLN A 52 -22.02 -2.03 4.38
CA GLN A 52 -23.11 -2.90 3.97
C GLN A 52 -22.60 -4.23 3.39
N LYS A 53 -21.53 -4.19 2.55
CA LYS A 53 -20.91 -5.42 2.04
C LYS A 53 -20.32 -6.29 3.15
N ILE A 54 -19.70 -5.70 4.14
CA ILE A 54 -19.21 -6.43 5.32
C ILE A 54 -20.37 -7.08 6.08
N GLN A 55 -21.52 -6.40 6.19
CA GLN A 55 -22.72 -6.95 6.84
C GLN A 55 -23.40 -8.07 6.02
N GLU A 56 -23.33 -8.00 4.69
CA GLU A 56 -23.83 -9.08 3.81
C GLU A 56 -23.00 -10.37 3.97
N TYR A 57 -21.72 -10.27 4.33
CA TYR A 57 -20.80 -11.40 4.51
C TYR A 57 -20.11 -11.35 5.88
N PRO A 58 -20.85 -11.50 6.98
CA PRO A 58 -20.35 -11.23 8.33
C PRO A 58 -19.21 -12.16 8.78
N ASN A 59 -19.13 -13.37 8.18
CA ASN A 59 -18.10 -14.36 8.49
C ASN A 59 -16.89 -14.28 7.56
N CYS A 60 -16.92 -13.43 6.52
CA CYS A 60 -15.80 -13.24 5.63
C CYS A 60 -14.82 -12.20 6.18
N GLY A 61 -13.95 -12.61 7.11
CA GLY A 61 -12.94 -11.76 7.75
C GLY A 61 -12.01 -11.09 6.74
N ASN A 62 -11.67 -11.81 5.66
CA ASN A 62 -10.81 -11.30 4.60
C ASN A 62 -11.44 -10.11 3.86
N LEU A 63 -12.73 -10.19 3.49
CA LEU A 63 -13.44 -9.06 2.88
C LEU A 63 -13.42 -7.84 3.81
N ALA A 64 -13.78 -8.05 5.09
CA ALA A 64 -13.85 -6.96 6.07
C ALA A 64 -12.49 -6.28 6.23
N PHE A 65 -11.42 -7.06 6.35
CA PHE A 65 -10.05 -6.56 6.49
C PHE A 65 -9.59 -5.76 5.25
N VAL A 66 -9.77 -6.32 4.04
CA VAL A 66 -9.35 -5.66 2.80
C VAL A 66 -10.12 -4.35 2.56
N LEU A 67 -11.44 -4.34 2.82
CA LEU A 67 -12.23 -3.11 2.69
C LEU A 67 -11.81 -2.06 3.74
N ALA A 68 -11.51 -2.47 4.97
CA ALA A 68 -10.99 -1.58 5.99
C ALA A 68 -9.66 -0.94 5.56
N GLN A 69 -8.74 -1.72 4.98
CA GLN A 69 -7.46 -1.19 4.46
C GLN A 69 -7.65 -0.17 3.35
N ILE A 70 -8.56 -0.43 2.39
CA ILE A 70 -8.85 0.49 1.29
C ILE A 70 -9.43 1.80 1.82
N LEU A 71 -10.40 1.72 2.73
CA LEU A 71 -11.03 2.89 3.34
C LEU A 71 -10.03 3.71 4.17
N ASP A 72 -9.17 3.03 4.92
CA ASP A 72 -8.16 3.66 5.78
C ASP A 72 -7.08 4.38 4.95
N SER A 73 -6.59 3.73 3.91
CA SER A 73 -5.57 4.31 3.03
C SER A 73 -6.02 5.61 2.35
N TYR A 74 -7.33 5.77 2.16
CA TYR A 74 -7.89 6.96 1.52
C TYR A 74 -7.78 8.22 2.37
N PHE A 75 -7.66 8.11 3.71
CA PHE A 75 -7.41 9.25 4.59
C PHE A 75 -6.08 9.95 4.35
N GLY A 76 -5.11 9.26 3.74
CA GLY A 76 -3.87 9.87 3.29
C GLY A 76 -3.97 10.61 1.94
N ILE A 77 -5.10 10.45 1.23
CA ILE A 77 -5.30 11.00 -0.12
C ILE A 77 -6.26 12.19 -0.11
N GLU A 78 -7.23 12.20 0.81
CA GLU A 78 -8.27 13.23 0.89
C GLU A 78 -8.59 13.60 2.33
N ASP A 79 -8.82 14.88 2.58
CA ASP A 79 -9.31 15.35 3.88
C ASP A 79 -10.81 15.05 4.03
N VAL A 80 -11.08 13.94 4.70
CA VAL A 80 -12.44 13.43 4.92
C VAL A 80 -13.05 14.10 6.15
N ARG A 81 -14.16 14.83 5.97
CA ARG A 81 -14.90 15.43 7.09
C ARG A 81 -15.40 14.35 8.05
N GLY A 82 -15.14 14.54 9.35
CA GLY A 82 -15.59 13.60 10.38
C GLY A 82 -14.81 12.28 10.37
N LYS A 83 -13.61 12.26 9.83
CA LYS A 83 -12.75 11.06 9.69
C LYS A 83 -12.60 10.25 10.98
N GLU A 84 -12.66 10.87 12.14
CA GLU A 84 -12.53 10.21 13.45
C GLU A 84 -13.62 9.16 13.70
N GLN A 85 -14.86 9.42 13.26
CA GLN A 85 -15.94 8.44 13.39
C GLN A 85 -15.68 7.22 12.49
N TYR A 86 -15.34 7.43 11.22
CA TYR A 86 -15.04 6.37 10.28
C TYR A 86 -13.80 5.57 10.72
N LYS A 87 -12.78 6.28 11.21
CA LYS A 87 -11.56 5.67 11.73
C LYS A 87 -11.86 4.71 12.88
N LYS A 88 -12.74 5.10 13.79
CA LYS A 88 -13.16 4.24 14.91
C LYS A 88 -13.79 2.93 14.43
N GLU A 89 -14.62 2.97 13.40
CA GLU A 89 -15.24 1.75 12.82
C GLU A 89 -14.20 0.88 12.11
N ILE A 90 -13.27 1.49 11.38
CA ILE A 90 -12.16 0.78 10.72
C ILE A 90 -11.27 0.09 11.76
N LEU A 91 -10.90 0.79 12.84
CA LEU A 91 -10.08 0.21 13.90
C LEU A 91 -10.78 -0.96 14.59
N ALA A 92 -12.10 -0.91 14.76
CA ALA A 92 -12.88 -2.03 15.30
C ALA A 92 -12.86 -3.27 14.37
N ILE A 93 -12.71 -3.07 13.06
CA ILE A 93 -12.51 -4.18 12.11
C ILE A 93 -11.10 -4.76 12.29
N TYR A 94 -10.07 -3.92 12.41
CA TYR A 94 -8.70 -4.40 12.66
C TYR A 94 -8.59 -5.14 13.99
N ASP A 95 -9.22 -4.65 15.05
CA ASP A 95 -9.26 -5.35 16.35
C ASP A 95 -9.86 -6.75 16.22
N ARG A 96 -10.97 -6.91 15.51
CA ARG A 96 -11.55 -8.23 15.25
C ARG A 96 -10.64 -9.12 14.41
N ALA A 97 -9.92 -8.52 13.44
CA ALA A 97 -8.99 -9.23 12.56
C ALA A 97 -7.77 -9.78 13.31
N LEU A 98 -7.46 -9.29 14.51
CA LEU A 98 -6.40 -9.85 15.37
C LEU A 98 -6.66 -11.31 15.78
N GLU A 99 -7.93 -11.73 15.80
CA GLU A 99 -8.36 -13.09 16.14
C GLU A 99 -8.54 -14.00 14.91
N SER A 100 -8.17 -13.51 13.71
CA SER A 100 -8.28 -14.29 12.47
C SER A 100 -7.40 -15.53 12.52
N GLU A 101 -7.92 -16.65 12.02
CA GLU A 101 -7.16 -17.88 11.82
C GLU A 101 -6.13 -17.70 10.67
N GLU A 102 -6.44 -16.84 9.69
CA GLU A 102 -5.53 -16.49 8.61
C GLU A 102 -4.40 -15.60 9.11
N GLU A 103 -3.16 -16.12 9.04
CA GLU A 103 -1.97 -15.41 9.55
C GLU A 103 -1.74 -14.07 8.84
N GLU A 104 -1.97 -14.01 7.53
CA GLU A 104 -1.80 -12.79 6.72
C GLU A 104 -2.74 -11.66 7.19
N ILE A 105 -3.98 -12.00 7.50
CA ILE A 105 -4.99 -11.05 8.01
C ILE A 105 -4.58 -10.57 9.40
N ARG A 106 -4.21 -11.49 10.27
CA ARG A 106 -3.80 -11.18 11.65
C ARG A 106 -2.57 -10.28 11.66
N GLN A 107 -1.55 -10.59 10.87
CA GLN A 107 -0.33 -9.75 10.77
C GLN A 107 -0.63 -8.38 10.16
N GLY A 108 -1.47 -8.32 9.11
CA GLY A 108 -1.90 -7.07 8.53
C GLY A 108 -2.66 -6.18 9.50
N ALA A 109 -3.53 -6.76 10.33
CA ALA A 109 -4.25 -6.03 11.39
C ALA A 109 -3.29 -5.50 12.46
N ILE A 110 -2.30 -6.30 12.88
CA ILE A 110 -1.26 -5.85 13.81
C ILE A 110 -0.51 -4.64 13.25
N ILE A 111 -0.11 -4.68 11.99
CA ILE A 111 0.62 -3.56 11.35
C ILE A 111 -0.27 -2.31 11.25
N ALA A 112 -1.56 -2.46 10.90
CA ALA A 112 -2.48 -1.33 10.82
C ALA A 112 -2.67 -0.65 12.19
N LEU A 113 -2.85 -1.44 13.26
CA LEU A 113 -2.98 -0.92 14.62
C LEU A 113 -1.67 -0.32 15.16
N TYR A 114 -0.53 -0.93 14.82
CA TYR A 114 0.79 -0.37 15.11
C TYR A 114 0.96 1.02 14.48
N ASN A 115 0.63 1.18 13.21
CA ASN A 115 0.73 2.46 12.52
C ASN A 115 -0.20 3.52 13.15
N GLU A 116 -1.40 3.12 13.57
CA GLU A 116 -2.31 4.02 14.29
C GLU A 116 -1.75 4.46 15.64
N CYS A 117 -1.12 3.53 16.37
CA CYS A 117 -0.46 3.86 17.63
C CYS A 117 0.72 4.83 17.43
N LEU A 118 1.49 4.68 16.34
CA LEU A 118 2.55 5.65 16.02
C LEU A 118 1.98 7.04 15.72
N ARG A 119 0.90 7.10 14.92
CA ARG A 119 0.23 8.37 14.58
C ARG A 119 -0.33 9.09 15.81
N THR A 120 -0.76 8.32 16.83
CA THR A 120 -1.32 8.84 18.07
C THR A 120 -0.32 8.85 19.23
N GLU A 121 0.97 8.68 18.95
CA GLU A 121 2.09 8.73 19.91
C GLU A 121 1.97 7.72 21.07
N GLN A 122 1.28 6.60 20.84
CA GLN A 122 1.09 5.53 21.82
C GLN A 122 2.20 4.46 21.68
N TYR A 123 3.45 4.84 21.92
CA TYR A 123 4.63 4.02 21.59
C TYR A 123 4.72 2.68 22.33
N GLU A 124 4.32 2.63 23.62
CA GLU A 124 4.30 1.38 24.39
C GLU A 124 3.28 0.39 23.80
N LEU A 125 2.12 0.88 23.39
CA LEU A 125 1.10 0.07 22.74
C LEU A 125 1.57 -0.38 21.34
N ALA A 126 2.20 0.51 20.59
CA ALA A 126 2.83 0.16 19.32
C ALA A 126 3.85 -0.98 19.48
N GLN A 127 4.73 -0.90 20.49
CA GLN A 127 5.67 -1.98 20.78
C GLN A 127 4.97 -3.30 21.09
N SER A 128 3.89 -3.27 21.87
CA SER A 128 3.12 -4.49 22.20
C SER A 128 2.53 -5.19 20.96
N TYR A 129 2.16 -4.43 19.94
CA TYR A 129 1.72 -4.98 18.66
C TYR A 129 2.88 -5.63 17.89
N LEU A 130 4.04 -4.99 17.84
CA LEU A 130 5.23 -5.57 17.18
C LEU A 130 5.68 -6.88 17.84
N ASP A 131 5.59 -6.99 19.17
CA ASP A 131 5.97 -8.19 19.92
C ASP A 131 5.08 -9.41 19.61
N ARG A 132 3.88 -9.18 19.03
CA ARG A 132 2.98 -10.26 18.58
C ARG A 132 3.38 -10.85 17.22
N ILE A 133 4.23 -10.17 16.44
CA ILE A 133 4.69 -10.67 15.14
C ILE A 133 5.82 -11.69 15.35
N PRO A 134 5.67 -12.94 14.86
CA PRO A 134 6.73 -13.92 14.97
C PRO A 134 8.01 -13.46 14.27
N LYS A 135 9.14 -13.44 14.98
CA LYS A 135 10.44 -13.14 14.38
C LYS A 135 10.83 -14.29 13.46
N LYS A 136 10.82 -14.07 12.16
CA LYS A 136 11.27 -15.05 11.17
C LYS A 136 12.81 -15.15 11.21
N TRP A 137 13.33 -16.27 11.68
CA TRP A 137 14.80 -16.53 11.75
C TRP A 137 15.37 -16.98 10.41
N ILE A 138 14.55 -17.48 9.49
CA ILE A 138 14.98 -18.10 8.24
C ILE A 138 14.16 -17.49 7.11
N ASN A 139 14.86 -17.03 6.07
CA ASN A 139 14.22 -16.65 4.81
C ASN A 139 13.82 -17.93 4.06
N LEU A 140 12.58 -18.36 4.23
CA LEU A 140 12.03 -19.58 3.62
C LEU A 140 12.06 -19.51 2.10
N ASP A 141 11.86 -18.34 1.50
CA ASP A 141 11.88 -18.16 0.04
C ASP A 141 13.27 -18.43 -0.52
N SER A 142 14.33 -17.99 0.16
CA SER A 142 15.72 -18.30 -0.24
C SER A 142 16.01 -19.80 -0.17
N LEU A 143 15.54 -20.50 0.85
CA LEU A 143 15.67 -21.97 0.95
C LEU A 143 14.85 -22.67 -0.11
N GLN A 144 13.64 -22.20 -0.40
CA GLN A 144 12.78 -22.74 -1.44
C GLN A 144 13.41 -22.55 -2.83
N ALA A 145 14.02 -21.39 -3.11
CA ALA A 145 14.74 -21.15 -4.36
C ALA A 145 15.92 -22.12 -4.53
N MET A 146 16.67 -22.37 -3.44
CA MET A 146 17.76 -23.36 -3.46
C MET A 146 17.24 -24.77 -3.73
N LEU A 147 16.11 -25.15 -3.12
CA LEU A 147 15.45 -26.42 -3.36
C LEU A 147 15.01 -26.55 -4.84
N TYR A 148 14.35 -25.54 -5.40
CA TYR A 148 13.95 -25.51 -6.79
C TYR A 148 15.14 -25.66 -7.73
N ARG A 149 16.23 -24.93 -7.48
CA ARG A 149 17.48 -25.06 -8.25
C ARG A 149 18.03 -26.50 -8.23
N LYS A 150 18.07 -27.13 -7.06
CA LYS A 150 18.56 -28.52 -6.90
C LYS A 150 17.64 -29.55 -7.51
N ALA A 151 16.35 -29.33 -7.49
CA ALA A 151 15.32 -30.16 -8.10
C ALA A 151 15.19 -29.98 -9.63
N GLY A 152 16.03 -29.12 -10.24
CA GLY A 152 15.98 -28.85 -11.70
C GLY A 152 14.86 -27.91 -12.13
N LYS A 153 14.09 -27.36 -11.21
CA LYS A 153 13.01 -26.38 -11.43
C LYS A 153 13.60 -24.97 -11.59
N ARG A 154 14.28 -24.76 -12.74
CA ARG A 154 15.08 -23.54 -12.94
C ARG A 154 14.23 -22.30 -13.05
N GLN A 155 13.09 -22.38 -13.76
CA GLN A 155 12.20 -21.23 -13.97
C GLN A 155 11.65 -20.73 -12.63
N GLU A 156 11.14 -21.63 -11.79
CA GLU A 156 10.60 -21.31 -10.47
C GLU A 156 11.69 -20.77 -9.52
N ALA A 157 12.93 -21.25 -9.67
CA ALA A 157 14.05 -20.72 -8.89
C ALA A 157 14.40 -19.29 -9.31
N TYR A 158 14.42 -18.97 -10.61
CA TYR A 158 14.63 -17.61 -11.12
C TYR A 158 13.54 -16.67 -10.63
N GLU A 159 12.28 -17.01 -10.88
CA GLU A 159 11.13 -16.18 -10.47
C GLU A 159 11.18 -15.84 -8.97
N LEU A 160 11.53 -16.82 -8.14
CA LEU A 160 11.58 -16.63 -6.69
C LEU A 160 12.76 -15.75 -6.27
N LEU A 161 13.96 -15.94 -6.85
CA LEU A 161 15.14 -15.13 -6.56
C LEU A 161 14.97 -13.67 -7.03
N GLU A 162 14.44 -13.47 -8.23
CA GLU A 162 14.16 -12.14 -8.78
C GLU A 162 13.11 -11.41 -7.94
N ARG A 163 12.07 -12.12 -7.47
CA ARG A 163 11.07 -11.58 -6.54
C ARG A 163 11.69 -11.15 -5.20
N ILE A 164 12.60 -11.95 -4.64
CA ILE A 164 13.33 -11.59 -3.42
C ILE A 164 14.12 -10.30 -3.65
N LEU A 165 14.85 -10.17 -4.75
CA LEU A 165 15.60 -8.94 -5.08
C LEU A 165 14.67 -7.73 -5.19
N PHE A 166 13.55 -7.87 -5.89
CA PHE A 166 12.57 -6.80 -6.06
C PHE A 166 11.99 -6.33 -4.72
N GLN A 167 11.62 -7.27 -3.84
CA GLN A 167 11.11 -6.96 -2.51
C GLN A 167 12.18 -6.34 -1.61
N SER A 168 13.41 -6.86 -1.66
CA SER A 168 14.53 -6.34 -0.88
C SER A 168 14.86 -4.88 -1.19
N CYS A 169 14.63 -4.41 -2.41
CA CYS A 169 14.79 -3.00 -2.76
C CYS A 169 13.92 -2.09 -1.89
N SER A 170 12.65 -2.45 -1.70
CA SER A 170 11.75 -1.69 -0.85
C SER A 170 12.19 -1.69 0.61
N GLU A 171 12.62 -2.83 1.14
CA GLU A 171 13.13 -2.94 2.52
C GLU A 171 14.39 -2.09 2.73
N ILE A 172 15.32 -2.12 1.77
CA ILE A 172 16.55 -1.31 1.79
C ILE A 172 16.18 0.18 1.79
N ASN A 173 15.25 0.61 0.94
CA ASN A 173 14.85 2.01 0.87
C ASN A 173 14.19 2.49 2.17
N VAL A 174 13.36 1.68 2.83
CA VAL A 174 12.81 1.99 4.17
C VAL A 174 13.93 2.20 5.19
N CYS A 175 14.96 1.36 5.18
CA CYS A 175 16.11 1.53 6.07
C CYS A 175 16.86 2.84 5.80
N PHE A 176 17.14 3.17 4.54
CA PHE A 176 17.81 4.43 4.20
C PHE A 176 16.96 5.65 4.59
N GLN A 177 15.65 5.61 4.36
CA GLN A 177 14.76 6.69 4.79
C GLN A 177 14.75 6.87 6.31
N GLY A 178 14.69 5.77 7.08
CA GLY A 178 14.81 5.82 8.54
C GLY A 178 16.13 6.43 9.00
N LEU A 179 17.26 6.01 8.40
CA LEU A 179 18.57 6.59 8.70
C LEU A 179 18.66 8.07 8.33
N TYR A 180 18.09 8.47 7.18
CA TYR A 180 17.99 9.86 6.78
C TYR A 180 17.29 10.70 7.85
N LEU A 181 16.10 10.30 8.30
CA LEU A 181 15.34 11.02 9.33
C LEU A 181 16.14 11.17 10.63
N LEU A 182 16.81 10.11 11.09
CA LEU A 182 17.64 10.14 12.28
C LEU A 182 18.83 11.11 12.15
N GLU A 183 19.46 11.20 10.99
CA GLU A 183 20.55 12.17 10.78
C GLU A 183 20.03 13.61 10.65
N MET A 184 18.84 13.81 10.07
CA MET A 184 18.17 15.12 10.03
C MET A 184 17.81 15.62 11.44
N GLU A 185 17.32 14.75 12.31
CA GLU A 185 17.07 15.07 13.73
C GLU A 185 18.34 15.53 14.47
N LYS A 186 19.51 15.01 14.07
CA LYS A 186 20.83 15.42 14.59
C LYS A 186 21.40 16.65 13.88
N ASN A 187 20.71 17.21 12.88
CA ASN A 187 21.20 18.25 11.99
C ASN A 187 22.47 17.89 11.19
N ASP A 188 22.74 16.59 10.98
CA ASP A 188 23.81 16.13 10.07
C ASP A 188 23.29 15.94 8.64
N VAL A 189 22.98 17.09 8.00
CA VAL A 189 22.43 17.14 6.64
C VAL A 189 23.38 16.48 5.63
N ALA A 190 24.70 16.67 5.78
CA ALA A 190 25.67 16.11 4.83
C ALA A 190 25.70 14.58 4.85
N ARG A 191 25.50 13.97 6.00
CA ARG A 191 25.38 12.52 6.12
C ARG A 191 24.03 12.02 5.63
N ALA A 192 22.95 12.73 5.92
CA ALA A 192 21.61 12.42 5.43
C ALA A 192 21.58 12.38 3.89
N GLU A 193 22.15 13.38 3.21
CA GLU A 193 22.28 13.43 1.73
C GLU A 193 23.05 12.22 1.18
N LYS A 194 24.20 11.88 1.76
CA LYS A 194 24.99 10.70 1.34
C LYS A 194 24.24 9.37 1.48
N LEU A 195 23.35 9.25 2.48
CA LEU A 195 22.52 8.06 2.65
C LEU A 195 21.51 7.94 1.51
N MET A 196 20.91 9.05 1.11
CA MET A 196 19.94 9.05 0.03
C MET A 196 20.57 8.84 -1.35
N GLU A 197 21.77 9.41 -1.60
CA GLU A 197 22.54 9.10 -2.80
C GLU A 197 22.77 7.59 -2.94
N LYS A 198 23.11 6.91 -1.84
CA LYS A 198 23.29 5.45 -1.84
C LYS A 198 21.98 4.70 -2.11
N ALA A 199 20.85 5.15 -1.55
CA ALA A 199 19.54 4.57 -1.83
C ALA A 199 19.18 4.66 -3.31
N GLU A 200 19.44 5.82 -3.93
CA GLU A 200 19.25 6.01 -5.37
C GLU A 200 20.15 5.09 -6.21
N GLU A 201 21.44 5.00 -5.87
CA GLU A 201 22.37 4.11 -6.54
C GLU A 201 21.91 2.64 -6.49
N ILE A 202 21.48 2.16 -5.32
CA ILE A 202 20.97 0.80 -5.15
C ILE A 202 19.70 0.60 -5.99
N SER A 203 18.78 1.55 -5.97
CA SER A 203 17.55 1.46 -6.76
C SER A 203 17.85 1.42 -8.27
N ARG A 204 18.89 2.14 -8.75
CA ARG A 204 19.35 2.05 -10.14
C ARG A 204 20.01 0.72 -10.46
N ILE A 205 20.86 0.20 -9.57
CA ILE A 205 21.48 -1.13 -9.72
C ILE A 205 20.42 -2.22 -9.79
N LEU A 206 19.33 -2.08 -9.02
CA LEU A 206 18.20 -2.98 -9.03
C LEU A 206 17.16 -2.66 -10.13
N GLU A 207 17.52 -1.85 -11.11
CA GLU A 207 16.72 -1.53 -12.31
C GLU A 207 15.29 -1.06 -12.02
N MET A 208 15.10 -0.32 -10.91
CA MET A 208 13.81 0.28 -10.56
C MET A 208 13.42 1.40 -11.52
N SER A 209 12.12 1.72 -11.61
CA SER A 209 11.66 2.83 -12.44
C SER A 209 12.16 4.19 -11.90
N ASP A 210 12.33 5.16 -12.80
CA ASP A 210 12.71 6.53 -12.41
C ASP A 210 11.77 7.15 -11.41
N TYR A 211 10.46 6.84 -11.49
CA TYR A 211 9.48 7.28 -10.50
C TYR A 211 9.82 6.81 -9.09
N MET A 212 10.21 5.54 -8.95
CA MET A 212 10.60 4.96 -7.65
C MET A 212 11.93 5.52 -7.15
N ILE A 213 12.88 5.80 -8.06
CA ILE A 213 14.18 6.37 -7.72
C ILE A 213 14.06 7.82 -7.23
N LEU A 214 13.19 8.62 -7.86
CA LEU A 214 13.05 10.04 -7.58
C LEU A 214 12.19 10.34 -6.33
N SER A 215 11.28 9.43 -5.97
CA SER A 215 10.32 9.67 -4.89
C SER A 215 10.97 9.96 -3.52
N PRO A 216 12.00 9.24 -3.06
CA PRO A 216 12.67 9.56 -1.80
C PRO A 216 13.31 10.95 -1.81
N ARG A 217 13.92 11.35 -2.94
CA ARG A 217 14.57 12.64 -3.08
C ARG A 217 13.58 13.80 -3.08
N PHE A 218 12.43 13.61 -3.69
CA PHE A 218 11.34 14.57 -3.63
C PHE A 218 10.88 14.80 -2.18
N ASN A 219 10.69 13.73 -1.41
CA ASN A 219 10.34 13.85 0.01
C ASN A 219 11.39 14.64 0.81
N MET A 220 12.69 14.38 0.57
CA MET A 220 13.77 15.17 1.18
C MET A 220 13.70 16.66 0.85
N ALA A 221 13.44 17.00 -0.41
CA ALA A 221 13.30 18.38 -0.83
C ALA A 221 12.08 19.05 -0.14
N LEU A 222 10.98 18.30 0.08
CA LEU A 222 9.83 18.77 0.85
C LEU A 222 10.20 19.03 2.31
N ASP A 223 10.86 18.09 2.99
CA ASP A 223 11.30 18.23 4.39
C ASP A 223 12.15 19.50 4.60
N ARG A 224 13.02 19.79 3.62
CA ARG A 224 13.88 20.98 3.63
C ARG A 224 13.17 22.25 3.16
N LYS A 225 11.94 22.14 2.65
CA LYS A 225 11.20 23.20 1.97
C LYS A 225 11.98 23.87 0.85
N ASP A 226 12.82 23.09 0.16
CA ASP A 226 13.57 23.56 -1.01
C ASP A 226 12.64 23.63 -2.23
N LYS A 227 12.07 24.82 -2.41
CA LYS A 227 11.07 25.06 -3.45
C LYS A 227 11.57 24.74 -4.85
N GLU A 228 12.81 25.11 -5.17
CA GLU A 228 13.36 24.92 -6.53
C GLU A 228 13.62 23.44 -6.81
N GLU A 229 14.23 22.73 -5.87
CA GLU A 229 14.46 21.29 -5.98
C GLU A 229 13.14 20.52 -6.03
N CYS A 230 12.16 20.87 -5.21
CA CYS A 230 10.83 20.26 -5.25
C CYS A 230 10.17 20.37 -6.63
N LEU A 231 10.21 21.54 -7.24
CA LEU A 231 9.61 21.76 -8.57
C LEU A 231 10.31 20.97 -9.67
N ILE A 232 11.64 20.90 -9.63
CA ILE A 232 12.42 20.11 -10.58
C ILE A 232 12.11 18.62 -10.44
N LEU A 233 12.13 18.09 -9.21
CA LEU A 233 11.89 16.68 -8.94
C LEU A 233 10.44 16.28 -9.25
N LEU A 234 9.48 17.14 -8.94
CA LEU A 234 8.07 16.90 -9.26
C LEU A 234 7.85 16.84 -10.78
N GLU A 235 8.49 17.73 -11.54
CA GLU A 235 8.42 17.67 -13.00
C GLU A 235 8.96 16.35 -13.55
N GLN A 236 10.10 15.89 -13.03
CA GLN A 236 10.72 14.62 -13.41
C GLN A 236 9.83 13.42 -13.00
N GLN A 237 9.24 13.43 -11.80
CA GLN A 237 8.32 12.39 -11.36
C GLN A 237 7.08 12.31 -12.25
N ILE A 238 6.46 13.43 -12.58
CA ILE A 238 5.29 13.47 -13.48
C ILE A 238 5.66 12.89 -14.85
N ALA A 239 6.84 13.25 -15.39
CA ALA A 239 7.32 12.70 -16.66
C ALA A 239 7.55 11.18 -16.58
N SER A 240 8.06 10.69 -15.45
CA SER A 240 8.36 9.26 -15.24
C SER A 240 7.11 8.37 -15.01
N ILE A 241 5.91 8.95 -14.83
CA ILE A 241 4.67 8.16 -14.74
C ILE A 241 4.45 7.34 -16.01
N GLU A 242 4.84 7.83 -17.17
CA GLU A 242 4.69 7.10 -18.45
C GLU A 242 5.57 5.82 -18.48
N THR A 243 6.65 5.79 -17.73
CA THR A 243 7.60 4.67 -17.63
C THR A 243 7.58 4.01 -16.25
N ILE A 244 6.54 4.22 -15.45
CA ILE A 244 6.45 3.72 -14.06
C ILE A 244 6.60 2.19 -13.97
N ASP A 245 6.22 1.48 -15.02
CA ASP A 245 6.33 0.02 -15.16
C ASP A 245 7.60 -0.44 -15.87
N SER A 246 8.61 0.43 -16.07
CA SER A 246 9.84 0.09 -16.82
C SER A 246 10.58 -1.12 -16.21
N PHE A 247 10.57 -1.26 -14.89
CA PHE A 247 11.15 -2.38 -14.17
C PHE A 247 10.58 -3.74 -14.60
N LYS A 248 9.34 -3.80 -15.10
CA LYS A 248 8.73 -5.04 -15.61
C LYS A 248 9.44 -5.60 -16.85
N LYS A 249 10.21 -4.76 -17.55
CA LYS A 249 10.98 -5.10 -18.74
C LYS A 249 12.49 -5.14 -18.47
N ALA A 250 12.90 -4.92 -17.22
CA ALA A 250 14.29 -4.94 -16.81
C ALA A 250 14.88 -6.36 -16.93
N ASP A 251 16.15 -6.47 -17.32
CA ASP A 251 16.80 -7.77 -17.48
C ASP A 251 16.89 -8.54 -16.16
N LEU A 252 17.02 -7.82 -15.07
CA LEU A 252 17.08 -8.38 -13.71
C LEU A 252 15.80 -9.13 -13.30
N TYR A 253 14.64 -8.82 -13.90
CA TYR A 253 13.33 -9.38 -13.55
C TYR A 253 12.66 -10.12 -14.72
N ARG A 254 13.44 -10.54 -15.69
CA ARG A 254 12.94 -11.14 -16.96
C ARG A 254 12.15 -12.43 -16.81
N HIS A 255 12.30 -13.13 -15.69
CA HIS A 255 11.57 -14.38 -15.43
C HIS A 255 10.32 -14.14 -14.54
N MET A 256 10.19 -12.96 -13.93
CA MET A 256 9.03 -12.62 -13.12
C MET A 256 7.80 -12.37 -14.00
N GLN A 257 6.66 -12.86 -13.51
CA GLN A 257 5.36 -12.51 -14.08
C GLN A 257 4.76 -11.35 -13.27
N PHE A 258 4.59 -10.21 -13.91
CA PHE A 258 3.95 -9.06 -13.32
C PHE A 258 2.47 -9.00 -13.74
N ALA A 259 1.61 -8.48 -12.86
CA ALA A 259 0.24 -8.11 -13.21
C ALA A 259 0.22 -7.10 -14.36
N GLU A 260 -0.95 -6.94 -14.99
CA GLU A 260 -1.15 -5.97 -16.08
C GLU A 260 -0.63 -4.57 -15.72
N THR A 261 -0.38 -3.78 -16.75
CA THR A 261 0.17 -2.43 -16.65
C THR A 261 -0.71 -1.55 -15.75
N SER A 262 -0.10 -0.80 -14.85
CA SER A 262 -0.79 0.17 -14.01
C SER A 262 -1.59 1.18 -14.86
N ASP A 263 -2.83 1.46 -14.47
CA ASP A 263 -3.62 2.52 -15.10
C ASP A 263 -3.00 3.89 -14.81
N ARG A 264 -2.30 4.44 -15.80
CA ARG A 264 -1.58 5.71 -15.67
C ARG A 264 -2.50 6.89 -15.35
N SER A 265 -3.74 6.84 -15.83
CA SER A 265 -4.71 7.88 -15.50
C SER A 265 -5.07 7.86 -14.01
N MET A 266 -5.18 6.67 -13.44
CA MET A 266 -5.40 6.49 -12.01
C MET A 266 -4.19 6.97 -11.19
N VAL A 267 -2.97 6.62 -11.60
CA VAL A 267 -1.73 7.09 -10.93
C VAL A 267 -1.65 8.62 -10.95
N LYS A 268 -1.90 9.24 -12.10
CA LYS A 268 -1.94 10.71 -12.23
C LYS A 268 -2.99 11.33 -11.31
N ALA A 269 -4.20 10.79 -11.29
CA ALA A 269 -5.28 11.29 -10.43
C ALA A 269 -4.95 11.16 -8.94
N MET A 270 -4.34 10.04 -8.53
CA MET A 270 -3.90 9.85 -7.13
C MET A 270 -2.80 10.84 -6.75
N LEU A 271 -1.77 10.99 -7.60
CA LEU A 271 -0.69 11.94 -7.35
C LEU A 271 -1.24 13.37 -7.26
N ARG A 272 -2.13 13.76 -8.19
CA ARG A 272 -2.77 15.07 -8.16
C ARG A 272 -3.50 15.33 -6.84
N LYS A 273 -4.35 14.40 -6.41
CA LYS A 273 -5.08 14.53 -5.14
C LYS A 273 -4.12 14.65 -3.95
N ALA A 274 -3.07 13.83 -3.89
CA ALA A 274 -2.08 13.92 -2.83
C ALA A 274 -1.43 15.30 -2.80
N LEU A 275 -0.98 15.83 -3.95
CA LEU A 275 -0.34 17.14 -4.05
C LEU A 275 -1.29 18.32 -3.73
N GLU A 276 -2.58 18.21 -4.05
CA GLU A 276 -3.57 19.26 -3.76
C GLU A 276 -3.93 19.32 -2.27
N ASN A 277 -3.91 18.19 -1.56
CA ASN A 277 -4.40 18.07 -0.19
C ASN A 277 -3.28 18.06 0.87
N ASP A 278 -2.04 17.78 0.51
CA ASP A 278 -0.93 17.71 1.44
C ASP A 278 -0.56 19.09 1.97
N GLU A 279 -0.65 19.27 3.30
CA GLU A 279 -0.31 20.53 3.97
C GLU A 279 1.19 20.85 3.87
N GLU A 280 2.05 19.85 3.81
CA GLU A 280 3.50 20.02 3.71
C GLU A 280 3.90 20.68 2.39
N ILE A 281 3.09 20.48 1.34
CA ILE A 281 3.27 21.09 0.00
C ILE A 281 2.72 22.51 -0.09
N GLY A 282 2.06 22.99 0.96
CA GLY A 282 1.40 24.31 0.99
C GLY A 282 2.25 25.46 0.47
N PHE A 283 3.57 25.42 0.73
CA PHE A 283 4.51 26.48 0.30
C PHE A 283 4.75 26.52 -1.24
N LEU A 284 4.32 25.49 -1.98
CA LEU A 284 4.40 25.43 -3.44
C LEU A 284 3.12 25.90 -4.14
N ARG A 285 1.99 25.96 -3.45
CA ARG A 285 0.65 26.15 -4.06
C ARG A 285 0.51 27.43 -4.87
N ASP A 286 1.15 28.53 -4.42
CA ASP A 286 1.09 29.83 -5.10
C ASP A 286 2.10 29.96 -6.26
N ASP A 287 2.89 28.93 -6.51
CA ASP A 287 3.87 28.97 -7.60
C ASP A 287 3.23 28.60 -8.94
N GLU A 288 3.45 29.45 -9.95
CA GLU A 288 2.91 29.23 -11.31
C GLU A 288 3.42 27.93 -11.96
N ARG A 289 4.66 27.50 -11.66
CA ARG A 289 5.23 26.25 -12.18
C ARG A 289 4.51 25.07 -11.55
N PHE A 290 4.28 25.11 -10.23
CA PHE A 290 3.53 24.08 -9.55
C PHE A 290 2.13 23.93 -10.11
N GLN A 291 1.40 25.04 -10.31
CA GLN A 291 0.06 25.04 -10.90
C GLN A 291 0.04 24.44 -12.33
N LYS A 292 1.10 24.70 -13.12
CA LYS A 292 1.24 24.09 -14.44
C LYS A 292 1.50 22.58 -14.35
N LEU A 293 2.27 22.13 -13.37
CA LEU A 293 2.56 20.71 -13.15
C LEU A 293 1.29 19.95 -12.72
N ILE A 294 0.51 20.51 -11.80
CA ILE A 294 -0.79 19.93 -11.40
C ILE A 294 -1.74 19.76 -12.59
N LYS A 295 -1.81 20.75 -13.48
CA LYS A 295 -2.62 20.65 -14.70
C LYS A 295 -2.20 19.54 -15.66
N ARG A 296 -0.92 19.12 -15.66
CA ARG A 296 -0.44 17.99 -16.48
C ARG A 296 -0.91 16.63 -15.94
N LEU A 297 -1.42 16.57 -14.72
CA LEU A 297 -1.99 15.39 -14.10
C LEU A 297 -3.51 15.23 -14.33
N SER A 298 -4.09 16.13 -15.11
CA SER A 298 -5.52 16.13 -15.45
C SER A 298 -5.82 15.22 -16.61
#